data_4f172cfd5d169c3f49f3131f19c932d8
#
_entry.id   4f172cfd5d169c3f49f3131f19c932d8
#
_cell.length_a   1.000
_cell.length_b   1.000
_cell.length_c   1.000
_cell.angle_alpha   90.00
_cell.angle_beta   90.00
_cell.angle_gamma   90.00
#
_symmetry.space_group_name_H-M   'P 1'
#
loop_
_entity.id
_entity.type
_entity.pdbx_description
1 polymer ?
#
loop_
_entity_poly.entity_id
_entity_poly.type
_entity_poly.pdbx_seq_one_letter_code
_entity_poly.pdbx_strand_id
1 'polypeptide(L)'
;VNGRQNGRPTLEQVAARAGVGRGTVSRVINGSPRVSERTRTAVARAVAELGYVPNQAARALAGSRTDAIALVIPEVEARLFAEPYFLDLIRGVSAELAESDKQLLLTLVRTEQERQRFEQYLAAQRVDGVLLASVHGDDPLPDRIGELGLPVVMNGRRTEAEPVPYVDSDNIGAGRAAVAHLVARGRSRIATVTGPLDMYVARARLGGYRAGLTEAGLAPDEELVSAGDFTEEGGRRAMRLLLDRRPDLDAVFAASDVMAAGARGALREAGRRVPEDVALVGVDDSPVARLMDPPLTSVRQPIEEMGRTMARMLIGKIAEGPEDPEAPGGPQADRAGSRRRVLPTELVVRESS
;
A
#
# COMPACT_ATOMS: atom_id res chain seq x y z
N VAL A 1 -23.68 41.51 -32.46
CA VAL A 1 -23.39 40.06 -32.63
C VAL A 1 -22.14 39.74 -31.84
N ASN A 2 -22.30 39.33 -30.57
CA ASN A 2 -21.18 38.89 -29.71
C ASN A 2 -20.84 37.41 -30.01
N GLY A 3 -19.76 37.21 -30.74
CA GLY A 3 -19.16 35.90 -30.92
C GLY A 3 -18.67 35.35 -29.56
N ARG A 4 -19.38 34.39 -28.97
CA ARG A 4 -18.87 33.55 -27.87
C ARG A 4 -17.65 32.79 -28.41
N GLN A 5 -16.44 33.24 -28.09
CA GLN A 5 -15.23 32.43 -28.26
C GLN A 5 -15.33 31.23 -27.29
N ASN A 6 -15.62 30.08 -27.87
CA ASN A 6 -15.72 28.78 -27.16
C ASN A 6 -14.33 28.20 -26.86
N GLY A 7 -13.42 28.97 -26.24
CA GLY A 7 -12.09 28.54 -25.82
C GLY A 7 -11.95 28.60 -24.30
N ARG A 8 -11.21 27.65 -23.74
CA ARG A 8 -10.84 27.73 -22.31
C ARG A 8 -10.15 29.07 -22.04
N PRO A 9 -10.46 29.74 -20.89
CA PRO A 9 -9.80 31.00 -20.53
C PRO A 9 -8.27 30.84 -20.56
N THR A 10 -7.55 31.88 -20.99
CA THR A 10 -6.09 31.88 -21.09
C THR A 10 -5.46 32.75 -20.01
N LEU A 11 -4.15 32.53 -19.78
CA LEU A 11 -3.38 33.33 -18.81
C LEU A 11 -3.37 34.83 -19.20
N GLU A 12 -3.40 35.12 -20.50
CA GLU A 12 -3.49 36.46 -21.07
C GLU A 12 -4.82 37.14 -20.71
N GLN A 13 -5.92 36.40 -20.78
CA GLN A 13 -7.26 36.94 -20.40
C GLN A 13 -7.33 37.23 -18.89
N VAL A 14 -6.72 36.36 -18.04
CA VAL A 14 -6.60 36.63 -16.60
C VAL A 14 -5.75 37.89 -16.34
N ALA A 15 -4.64 38.03 -17.05
CA ALA A 15 -3.76 39.20 -16.92
C ALA A 15 -4.50 40.50 -17.31
N ALA A 16 -5.20 40.51 -18.43
CA ALA A 16 -6.00 41.64 -18.86
C ALA A 16 -7.12 41.97 -17.87
N ARG A 17 -7.81 40.95 -17.33
CA ARG A 17 -8.91 41.12 -16.34
C ARG A 17 -8.42 41.63 -14.98
N ALA A 18 -7.23 41.18 -14.54
CA ALA A 18 -6.60 41.62 -13.29
C ALA A 18 -5.84 42.95 -13.40
N GLY A 19 -5.63 43.46 -14.61
CA GLY A 19 -4.88 44.70 -14.85
C GLY A 19 -3.37 44.57 -14.56
N VAL A 20 -2.78 43.36 -14.77
CA VAL A 20 -1.38 43.05 -14.52
C VAL A 20 -0.73 42.37 -15.69
N GLY A 21 0.60 42.27 -15.72
CA GLY A 21 1.30 41.54 -16.76
C GLY A 21 1.19 40.00 -16.58
N ARG A 22 1.27 39.24 -17.71
CA ARG A 22 1.25 37.76 -17.73
C ARG A 22 2.23 37.14 -16.73
N GLY A 23 3.48 37.68 -16.62
CA GLY A 23 4.47 37.20 -15.66
C GLY A 23 4.08 37.40 -14.19
N THR A 24 3.25 38.42 -13.90
CA THR A 24 2.71 38.65 -12.56
C THR A 24 1.62 37.66 -12.21
N VAL A 25 0.71 37.35 -13.16
CA VAL A 25 -0.29 36.30 -13.00
C VAL A 25 0.38 34.95 -12.75
N SER A 26 1.39 34.59 -13.54
CA SER A 26 2.16 33.36 -13.37
C SER A 26 2.77 33.28 -11.97
N ARG A 27 3.41 34.37 -11.47
CA ARG A 27 3.97 34.41 -10.12
C ARG A 27 2.91 34.26 -9.02
N VAL A 28 1.74 34.83 -9.18
CA VAL A 28 0.63 34.68 -8.21
C VAL A 28 0.15 33.23 -8.20
N ILE A 29 -0.11 32.64 -9.37
CA ILE A 29 -0.58 31.25 -9.50
C ILE A 29 0.43 30.25 -8.94
N ASN A 30 1.74 30.56 -9.07
CA ASN A 30 2.82 29.72 -8.53
C ASN A 30 3.21 30.06 -7.09
N GLY A 31 2.39 30.82 -6.36
CA GLY A 31 2.60 31.09 -4.93
C GLY A 31 3.79 31.97 -4.57
N SER A 32 4.39 32.73 -5.54
CA SER A 32 5.59 33.52 -5.30
C SER A 32 5.38 34.54 -4.16
N PRO A 33 6.28 34.59 -3.15
CA PRO A 33 6.19 35.57 -2.06
C PRO A 33 6.46 37.01 -2.50
N ARG A 34 7.00 37.19 -3.72
CA ARG A 34 7.42 38.53 -4.25
C ARG A 34 6.26 39.31 -4.88
N VAL A 35 5.00 38.96 -4.61
CA VAL A 35 3.82 39.68 -5.13
C VAL A 35 3.04 40.28 -3.98
N SER A 36 2.63 41.55 -4.13
CA SER A 36 1.84 42.26 -3.11
C SER A 36 0.48 41.62 -2.90
N GLU A 37 -0.07 41.68 -1.69
CA GLU A 37 -1.38 41.10 -1.35
C GLU A 37 -2.50 41.69 -2.21
N ARG A 38 -2.46 42.97 -2.51
CA ARG A 38 -3.41 43.64 -3.41
C ARG A 38 -3.41 42.99 -4.80
N THR A 39 -2.23 42.72 -5.35
CA THR A 39 -2.09 42.08 -6.66
C THR A 39 -2.56 40.64 -6.62
N ARG A 40 -2.26 39.90 -5.53
CA ARG A 40 -2.70 38.52 -5.30
C ARG A 40 -4.23 38.43 -5.31
N THR A 41 -4.91 39.30 -4.56
CA THR A 41 -6.37 39.39 -4.49
C THR A 41 -6.98 39.73 -5.84
N ALA A 42 -6.40 40.69 -6.59
CA ALA A 42 -6.90 41.05 -7.92
C ALA A 42 -6.82 39.88 -8.93
N VAL A 43 -5.70 39.15 -8.93
CA VAL A 43 -5.52 37.98 -9.80
C VAL A 43 -6.43 36.83 -9.37
N ALA A 44 -6.56 36.54 -8.07
CA ALA A 44 -7.45 35.49 -7.56
C ALA A 44 -8.92 35.74 -7.97
N ARG A 45 -9.37 37.01 -7.88
CA ARG A 45 -10.71 37.39 -8.34
C ARG A 45 -10.89 37.19 -9.86
N ALA A 46 -9.91 37.61 -10.67
CA ALA A 46 -9.96 37.44 -12.13
C ALA A 46 -9.98 35.95 -12.53
N VAL A 47 -9.21 35.08 -11.83
CA VAL A 47 -9.21 33.64 -12.00
C VAL A 47 -10.61 33.06 -11.73
N ALA A 48 -11.22 33.43 -10.59
CA ALA A 48 -12.57 32.98 -10.23
C ALA A 48 -13.64 33.44 -11.21
N GLU A 49 -13.62 34.73 -11.61
CA GLU A 49 -14.60 35.31 -12.54
C GLU A 49 -14.54 34.69 -13.94
N LEU A 50 -13.34 34.34 -14.41
CA LEU A 50 -13.15 33.75 -15.74
C LEU A 50 -13.28 32.21 -15.73
N GLY A 51 -13.29 31.59 -14.55
CA GLY A 51 -13.20 30.14 -14.44
C GLY A 51 -11.87 29.60 -15.00
N TYR A 52 -10.79 30.37 -14.88
CA TYR A 52 -9.49 29.96 -15.40
C TYR A 52 -8.91 28.83 -14.55
N VAL A 53 -8.66 27.70 -15.20
CA VAL A 53 -7.94 26.57 -14.61
C VAL A 53 -6.50 26.61 -15.15
N PRO A 54 -5.49 26.73 -14.29
CA PRO A 54 -4.09 26.72 -14.72
C PRO A 54 -3.76 25.46 -15.51
N ASN A 55 -3.10 25.62 -16.66
CA ASN A 55 -2.69 24.50 -17.48
C ASN A 55 -1.54 23.74 -16.79
N GLN A 56 -1.82 22.50 -16.35
CA GLN A 56 -0.83 21.64 -15.69
C GLN A 56 0.39 21.37 -16.59
N ALA A 57 0.19 21.22 -17.90
CA ALA A 57 1.30 21.05 -18.84
C ALA A 57 2.22 22.30 -18.90
N ALA A 58 1.67 23.50 -18.77
CA ALA A 58 2.46 24.73 -18.70
C ALA A 58 3.19 24.88 -17.37
N ARG A 59 2.66 24.33 -16.27
CA ARG A 59 3.36 24.28 -14.97
C ARG A 59 4.49 23.26 -15.01
N ALA A 60 4.29 22.08 -15.55
CA ALA A 60 5.33 21.06 -15.71
C ALA A 60 6.53 21.58 -16.54
N LEU A 61 6.25 22.34 -17.61
CA LEU A 61 7.28 23.01 -18.41
C LEU A 61 8.04 24.12 -17.66
N ALA A 62 7.44 24.69 -16.61
CA ALA A 62 8.06 25.72 -15.75
C ALA A 62 8.81 25.13 -14.56
N GLY A 63 9.00 23.80 -14.49
CA GLY A 63 9.65 23.09 -13.36
C GLY A 63 8.78 23.04 -12.10
N SER A 64 7.47 23.24 -12.23
CA SER A 64 6.54 23.18 -11.11
C SER A 64 5.88 21.80 -11.00
N ARG A 65 5.52 21.40 -9.78
CA ARG A 65 4.91 20.13 -9.42
C ARG A 65 3.59 19.90 -10.15
N THR A 66 3.24 18.62 -10.35
CA THR A 66 1.99 18.20 -10.99
C THR A 66 0.84 18.07 -9.98
N ASP A 67 1.16 18.03 -8.70
CA ASP A 67 0.26 17.73 -7.58
C ASP A 67 -0.48 16.39 -7.74
N ALA A 68 0.13 15.45 -8.48
CA ALA A 68 -0.36 14.10 -8.70
C ALA A 68 0.62 13.06 -8.14
N ILE A 69 0.08 12.09 -7.43
CA ILE A 69 0.80 10.93 -6.87
C ILE A 69 0.23 9.67 -7.49
N ALA A 70 1.10 8.80 -8.03
CA ALA A 70 0.68 7.49 -8.51
C ALA A 70 0.71 6.46 -7.37
N LEU A 71 -0.38 5.71 -7.18
CA LEU A 71 -0.39 4.46 -6.44
C LEU A 71 -0.44 3.31 -7.45
N VAL A 72 0.61 2.51 -7.47
CA VAL A 72 0.77 1.38 -8.39
C VAL A 72 0.57 0.08 -7.64
N ILE A 73 -0.29 -0.76 -8.17
CA ILE A 73 -0.58 -2.09 -7.64
C ILE A 73 -0.37 -3.09 -8.79
N PRO A 74 0.72 -3.90 -8.76
CA PRO A 74 1.04 -4.86 -9.82
C PRO A 74 0.22 -6.16 -9.68
N GLU A 75 -1.10 -6.03 -9.57
CA GLU A 75 -2.03 -7.13 -9.37
C GLU A 75 -3.13 -7.16 -10.43
N VAL A 76 -3.74 -8.32 -10.60
CA VAL A 76 -4.93 -8.44 -11.45
C VAL A 76 -6.14 -7.76 -10.80
N GLU A 77 -7.03 -7.18 -11.62
CA GLU A 77 -8.21 -6.45 -11.11
C GLU A 77 -9.06 -7.33 -10.18
N ALA A 78 -9.23 -8.60 -10.51
CA ALA A 78 -10.01 -9.54 -9.70
C ALA A 78 -9.49 -9.62 -8.26
N ARG A 79 -8.16 -9.59 -8.07
CA ARG A 79 -7.53 -9.60 -6.76
C ARG A 79 -7.70 -8.26 -6.04
N LEU A 80 -7.47 -7.15 -6.73
CA LEU A 80 -7.65 -5.80 -6.16
C LEU A 80 -9.06 -5.63 -5.55
N PHE A 81 -10.09 -6.12 -6.24
CA PHE A 81 -11.48 -5.96 -5.77
C PHE A 81 -11.94 -7.05 -4.81
N ALA A 82 -11.28 -8.22 -4.80
CA ALA A 82 -11.61 -9.32 -3.90
C ALA A 82 -10.96 -9.18 -2.52
N GLU A 83 -9.84 -8.47 -2.41
CA GLU A 83 -9.09 -8.29 -1.16
C GLU A 83 -9.42 -6.94 -0.50
N PRO A 84 -10.09 -6.90 0.65
CA PRO A 84 -10.38 -5.67 1.40
C PRO A 84 -9.12 -4.86 1.76
N TYR A 85 -7.97 -5.52 1.86
CA TYR A 85 -6.66 -4.93 2.13
C TYR A 85 -6.35 -3.72 1.25
N PHE A 86 -6.52 -3.86 -0.07
CA PHE A 86 -6.22 -2.78 -1.00
C PHE A 86 -7.16 -1.59 -0.86
N LEU A 87 -8.44 -1.84 -0.54
CA LEU A 87 -9.43 -0.78 -0.34
C LEU A 87 -9.09 0.08 0.88
N ASP A 88 -8.67 -0.55 1.98
CA ASP A 88 -8.28 0.16 3.20
C ASP A 88 -6.96 0.92 3.00
N LEU A 89 -6.00 0.35 2.26
CA LEU A 89 -4.76 1.04 1.88
C LEU A 89 -5.05 2.29 1.03
N ILE A 90 -5.87 2.14 -0.03
CA ILE A 90 -6.28 3.24 -0.91
C ILE A 90 -7.00 4.33 -0.12
N ARG A 91 -7.87 3.95 0.83
CA ARG A 91 -8.58 4.89 1.71
C ARG A 91 -7.59 5.73 2.52
N GLY A 92 -6.60 5.09 3.14
CA GLY A 92 -5.56 5.78 3.91
C GLY A 92 -4.74 6.73 3.06
N VAL A 93 -4.26 6.28 1.90
CA VAL A 93 -3.52 7.11 0.94
C VAL A 93 -4.36 8.30 0.48
N SER A 94 -5.61 8.05 0.05
CA SER A 94 -6.50 9.09 -0.46
C SER A 94 -6.81 10.16 0.57
N ALA A 95 -7.02 9.76 1.83
CA ALA A 95 -7.30 10.70 2.92
C ALA A 95 -6.10 11.64 3.17
N GLU A 96 -4.88 11.14 3.24
CA GLU A 96 -3.67 11.96 3.46
C GLU A 96 -3.39 12.89 2.27
N LEU A 97 -3.59 12.41 1.03
CA LEU A 97 -3.40 13.22 -0.16
C LEU A 97 -4.42 14.36 -0.27
N ALA A 98 -5.67 14.12 0.14
CA ALA A 98 -6.71 15.14 0.18
C ALA A 98 -6.37 16.30 1.13
N GLU A 99 -5.76 16.00 2.29
CA GLU A 99 -5.29 17.02 3.23
C GLU A 99 -4.13 17.88 2.67
N SER A 100 -3.45 17.39 1.64
CA SER A 100 -2.30 18.03 0.99
C SER A 100 -2.62 18.59 -0.40
N ASP A 101 -3.89 18.70 -0.78
CA ASP A 101 -4.36 19.15 -2.11
C ASP A 101 -3.73 18.38 -3.29
N LYS A 102 -3.41 17.09 -3.08
CA LYS A 102 -2.82 16.23 -4.10
C LYS A 102 -3.83 15.25 -4.67
N GLN A 103 -3.66 14.95 -5.96
CA GLN A 103 -4.50 13.99 -6.67
C GLN A 103 -3.90 12.58 -6.61
N LEU A 104 -4.74 11.58 -6.37
CA LEU A 104 -4.38 10.17 -6.45
C LEU A 104 -4.64 9.64 -7.87
N LEU A 105 -3.59 9.10 -8.50
CA LEU A 105 -3.67 8.31 -9.71
C LEU A 105 -3.50 6.83 -9.36
N LEU A 106 -4.55 6.05 -9.41
CA LEU A 106 -4.46 4.59 -9.24
C LEU A 106 -4.10 3.93 -10.58
N THR A 107 -3.05 3.12 -10.58
CA THR A 107 -2.55 2.44 -11.77
C THR A 107 -2.31 0.95 -11.47
N LEU A 108 -2.86 0.09 -12.31
CA LEU A 108 -2.59 -1.34 -12.31
C LEU A 108 -1.56 -1.66 -13.39
N VAL A 109 -0.52 -2.41 -13.02
CA VAL A 109 0.60 -2.74 -13.92
C VAL A 109 0.86 -4.25 -13.81
N ARG A 110 0.28 -5.01 -14.74
CA ARG A 110 0.30 -6.49 -14.71
C ARG A 110 1.26 -7.10 -15.72
N THR A 111 1.35 -6.46 -16.88
CA THR A 111 2.13 -6.97 -17.99
C THR A 111 3.35 -6.10 -18.25
N GLU A 112 4.37 -6.67 -18.88
CA GLU A 112 5.56 -5.90 -19.26
C GLU A 112 5.20 -4.72 -20.18
N GLN A 113 4.18 -4.85 -21.04
CA GLN A 113 3.75 -3.75 -21.90
C GLN A 113 3.10 -2.61 -21.09
N GLU A 114 2.31 -2.94 -20.05
CA GLU A 114 1.73 -1.95 -19.13
C GLU A 114 2.84 -1.28 -18.30
N ARG A 115 3.86 -2.04 -17.88
CA ARG A 115 5.05 -1.53 -17.18
C ARG A 115 5.78 -0.50 -18.04
N GLN A 116 6.10 -0.82 -19.28
CA GLN A 116 6.78 0.10 -20.20
C GLN A 116 5.97 1.37 -20.45
N ARG A 117 4.65 1.27 -20.63
CA ARG A 117 3.78 2.44 -20.77
C ARG A 117 3.78 3.31 -19.51
N PHE A 118 3.78 2.67 -18.35
CA PHE A 118 3.83 3.39 -17.08
C PHE A 118 5.20 4.07 -16.89
N GLU A 119 6.31 3.42 -17.19
CA GLU A 119 7.65 4.02 -17.16
C GLU A 119 7.74 5.25 -18.10
N GLN A 120 7.19 5.17 -19.31
CA GLN A 120 7.10 6.32 -20.21
C GLN A 120 6.25 7.46 -19.63
N TYR A 121 5.17 7.12 -18.91
CA TYR A 121 4.34 8.10 -18.23
C TYR A 121 5.10 8.81 -17.11
N LEU A 122 5.92 8.07 -16.35
CA LEU A 122 6.79 8.59 -15.30
C LEU A 122 7.89 9.47 -15.87
N ALA A 123 8.57 9.02 -16.93
CA ALA A 123 9.63 9.78 -17.63
C ALA A 123 9.12 11.12 -18.19
N ALA A 124 7.83 11.21 -18.53
CA ALA A 124 7.18 12.46 -18.91
C ALA A 124 6.82 13.37 -17.72
N GLN A 125 7.29 13.06 -16.50
CA GLN A 125 7.09 13.83 -15.27
C GLN A 125 5.62 14.22 -15.00
N ARG A 126 4.71 13.26 -15.18
CA ARG A 126 3.26 13.48 -15.01
C ARG A 126 2.76 13.25 -13.59
N VAL A 127 3.64 12.79 -12.70
CA VAL A 127 3.41 12.65 -11.26
C VAL A 127 4.62 13.15 -10.50
N ASP A 128 4.42 13.58 -9.27
CA ASP A 128 5.48 14.08 -8.39
C ASP A 128 6.19 12.97 -7.61
N GLY A 129 5.58 11.79 -7.54
CA GLY A 129 6.11 10.63 -6.84
C GLY A 129 5.22 9.41 -6.96
N VAL A 130 5.72 8.26 -6.48
CA VAL A 130 5.08 6.96 -6.65
C VAL A 130 4.98 6.23 -5.31
N LEU A 131 3.80 5.67 -5.05
CA LEU A 131 3.53 4.68 -4.01
C LEU A 131 3.40 3.31 -4.69
N LEU A 132 4.05 2.28 -4.15
CA LEU A 132 3.98 0.91 -4.65
C LEU A 132 3.39 0.00 -3.60
N ALA A 133 2.46 -0.87 -3.97
CA ALA A 133 1.90 -1.89 -3.10
C ALA A 133 1.99 -3.27 -3.77
N SER A 134 1.97 -4.34 -2.96
CA SER A 134 2.03 -5.74 -3.46
C SER A 134 3.28 -6.03 -4.32
N VAL A 135 4.45 -5.69 -3.79
CA VAL A 135 5.71 -5.86 -4.52
C VAL A 135 6.27 -7.27 -4.31
N HIS A 136 6.63 -7.95 -5.39
CA HIS A 136 7.33 -9.23 -5.37
C HIS A 136 8.85 -9.06 -5.21
N GLY A 137 9.55 -10.10 -4.76
CA GLY A 137 10.96 -9.99 -4.40
C GLY A 137 11.92 -9.62 -5.53
N ASP A 138 11.60 -9.98 -6.76
CA ASP A 138 12.37 -9.72 -7.98
C ASP A 138 11.82 -8.57 -8.85
N ASP A 139 10.79 -7.85 -8.36
CA ASP A 139 10.22 -6.75 -9.14
C ASP A 139 11.23 -5.59 -9.29
N PRO A 140 11.65 -5.25 -10.53
CA PRO A 140 12.60 -4.17 -10.77
C PRO A 140 11.97 -2.78 -10.72
N LEU A 141 10.65 -2.67 -10.66
CA LEU A 141 9.95 -1.39 -10.79
C LEU A 141 10.37 -0.36 -9.72
N PRO A 142 10.56 -0.72 -8.42
CA PRO A 142 11.02 0.24 -7.42
C PRO A 142 12.37 0.88 -7.75
N ASP A 143 13.31 0.09 -8.27
CA ASP A 143 14.65 0.55 -8.61
C ASP A 143 14.61 1.44 -9.87
N ARG A 144 13.86 1.04 -10.90
CA ARG A 144 13.66 1.84 -12.12
C ARG A 144 13.02 3.19 -11.85
N ILE A 145 12.06 3.28 -10.90
CA ILE A 145 11.48 4.56 -10.49
C ILE A 145 12.55 5.44 -9.84
N GLY A 146 13.40 4.86 -9.00
CA GLY A 146 14.54 5.56 -8.39
C GLY A 146 15.52 6.09 -9.43
N GLU A 147 15.85 5.30 -10.48
CA GLU A 147 16.70 5.71 -11.60
C GLU A 147 16.13 6.90 -12.41
N LEU A 148 14.81 7.04 -12.45
CA LEU A 148 14.14 8.20 -13.04
C LEU A 148 14.20 9.45 -12.15
N GLY A 149 14.79 9.36 -10.94
CA GLY A 149 14.87 10.46 -9.98
C GLY A 149 13.54 10.79 -9.31
N LEU A 150 12.54 9.91 -9.38
CA LEU A 150 11.24 10.12 -8.75
C LEU A 150 11.24 9.58 -7.31
N PRO A 151 10.72 10.33 -6.35
CA PRO A 151 10.47 9.83 -5.02
C PRO A 151 9.54 8.61 -5.05
N VAL A 152 9.94 7.54 -4.32
CA VAL A 152 9.15 6.31 -4.21
C VAL A 152 9.07 5.86 -2.75
N VAL A 153 7.92 5.32 -2.35
CA VAL A 153 7.68 4.67 -1.05
C VAL A 153 6.87 3.40 -1.30
N MET A 154 7.29 2.29 -0.67
CA MET A 154 6.61 1.00 -0.81
C MET A 154 5.71 0.68 0.39
N ASN A 155 4.64 -0.06 0.12
CA ASN A 155 3.90 -0.82 1.10
C ASN A 155 4.49 -2.23 1.17
N GLY A 156 5.06 -2.58 2.32
CA GLY A 156 5.89 -3.77 2.45
C GLY A 156 7.31 -3.55 1.85
N ARG A 157 8.05 -4.63 1.73
CA ARG A 157 9.44 -4.65 1.25
C ARG A 157 9.72 -5.94 0.46
N ARG A 158 10.74 -5.93 -0.38
CA ARG A 158 11.18 -7.11 -1.17
C ARG A 158 12.13 -7.99 -0.36
N THR A 159 12.97 -7.34 0.46
CA THR A 159 14.04 -8.00 1.23
C THR A 159 14.15 -7.42 2.64
N GLU A 160 14.90 -8.09 3.52
CA GLU A 160 15.21 -7.58 4.86
C GLU A 160 16.00 -6.25 4.81
N ALA A 161 16.94 -6.14 3.88
CA ALA A 161 17.80 -4.97 3.69
C ALA A 161 17.29 -4.04 2.58
N GLU A 162 15.97 -3.86 2.46
CA GLU A 162 15.34 -3.04 1.42
C GLU A 162 15.91 -1.61 1.39
N PRO A 163 16.48 -1.15 0.26
CA PRO A 163 17.03 0.19 0.14
C PRO A 163 15.96 1.26 -0.10
N VAL A 164 14.84 0.91 -0.73
CA VAL A 164 13.73 1.82 -1.00
C VAL A 164 12.94 2.07 0.29
N PRO A 165 12.54 3.32 0.58
CA PRO A 165 11.69 3.62 1.72
C PRO A 165 10.39 2.84 1.71
N TYR A 166 9.98 2.34 2.88
CA TYR A 166 8.79 1.53 2.99
C TYR A 166 8.03 1.71 4.30
N VAL A 167 6.75 1.36 4.24
CA VAL A 167 5.87 1.14 5.40
C VAL A 167 5.43 -0.31 5.39
N ASP A 168 5.64 -1.02 6.47
CA ASP A 168 5.30 -2.44 6.64
C ASP A 168 4.54 -2.63 7.97
N SER A 169 3.93 -3.78 8.17
CA SER A 169 3.44 -4.23 9.46
C SER A 169 4.41 -5.23 10.11
N ASP A 170 4.28 -5.45 11.41
CA ASP A 170 5.05 -6.50 12.10
C ASP A 170 4.56 -7.89 11.72
N ASN A 171 4.94 -8.33 10.51
CA ASN A 171 4.55 -9.62 9.94
C ASN A 171 5.14 -10.82 10.71
N ILE A 172 6.34 -10.67 11.27
CA ILE A 172 6.95 -11.71 12.11
C ILE A 172 6.19 -11.83 13.43
N GLY A 173 5.93 -10.69 14.09
CA GLY A 173 5.12 -10.66 15.31
C GLY A 173 3.71 -11.20 15.09
N ALA A 174 3.11 -10.96 13.93
CA ALA A 174 1.80 -11.50 13.55
C ALA A 174 1.77 -13.04 13.57
N GLY A 175 2.75 -13.68 12.92
CA GLY A 175 2.86 -15.16 12.92
C GLY A 175 3.12 -15.73 14.32
N ARG A 176 4.00 -15.07 15.09
CA ARG A 176 4.28 -15.47 16.49
C ARG A 176 3.04 -15.36 17.38
N ALA A 177 2.31 -14.25 17.30
CA ALA A 177 1.11 -14.02 18.11
C ALA A 177 0.00 -15.03 17.78
N ALA A 178 -0.20 -15.36 16.49
CA ALA A 178 -1.16 -16.37 16.07
C ALA A 178 -0.83 -17.75 16.65
N VAL A 179 0.42 -18.19 16.54
CA VAL A 179 0.86 -19.49 17.07
C VAL A 179 0.78 -19.51 18.59
N ALA A 180 1.26 -18.48 19.27
CA ALA A 180 1.20 -18.39 20.75
C ALA A 180 -0.26 -18.51 21.25
N HIS A 181 -1.21 -17.86 20.56
CA HIS A 181 -2.62 -17.97 20.88
C HIS A 181 -3.14 -19.40 20.70
N LEU A 182 -2.83 -20.05 19.57
CA LEU A 182 -3.29 -21.44 19.30
C LEU A 182 -2.72 -22.43 20.32
N VAL A 183 -1.45 -22.29 20.68
CA VAL A 183 -0.81 -23.10 21.73
C VAL A 183 -1.47 -22.86 23.10
N ALA A 184 -1.77 -21.61 23.45
CA ALA A 184 -2.50 -21.29 24.68
C ALA A 184 -3.91 -21.90 24.73
N ARG A 185 -4.51 -22.21 23.55
CA ARG A 185 -5.75 -22.96 23.41
C ARG A 185 -5.58 -24.48 23.40
N GLY A 186 -4.36 -24.97 23.66
CA GLY A 186 -4.06 -26.39 23.73
C GLY A 186 -3.81 -27.06 22.37
N ARG A 187 -3.64 -26.28 21.29
CA ARG A 187 -3.33 -26.82 19.95
C ARG A 187 -1.84 -27.13 19.82
N SER A 188 -1.51 -28.23 19.17
CA SER A 188 -0.14 -28.70 19.05
C SER A 188 0.28 -29.14 17.65
N ARG A 189 -0.68 -29.43 16.76
CA ARG A 189 -0.45 -29.78 15.35
C ARG A 189 -0.98 -28.65 14.47
N ILE A 190 -0.26 -27.52 14.58
CA ILE A 190 -0.66 -26.25 13.97
C ILE A 190 -0.11 -26.23 12.53
N ALA A 191 -0.99 -26.18 11.53
CA ALA A 191 -0.61 -25.98 10.14
C ALA A 191 -0.58 -24.49 9.76
N THR A 192 0.04 -24.16 8.62
CA THR A 192 -0.04 -22.82 8.04
C THR A 192 -0.32 -22.82 6.55
N VAL A 193 -1.20 -21.91 6.12
CA VAL A 193 -1.42 -21.56 4.73
C VAL A 193 -0.72 -20.24 4.47
N THR A 194 0.41 -20.28 3.74
CA THR A 194 1.20 -19.07 3.46
C THR A 194 0.65 -18.29 2.28
N GLY A 195 1.11 -17.03 2.07
CA GLY A 195 1.02 -16.38 0.77
C GLY A 195 2.11 -16.85 -0.19
N PRO A 196 2.23 -16.24 -1.38
CA PRO A 196 3.32 -16.49 -2.33
C PRO A 196 4.69 -16.23 -1.67
N LEU A 197 5.58 -17.22 -1.67
CA LEU A 197 6.86 -17.14 -0.95
C LEU A 197 7.92 -16.28 -1.64
N ASP A 198 7.68 -15.81 -2.85
CA ASP A 198 8.45 -14.76 -3.51
C ASP A 198 8.18 -13.37 -2.90
N MET A 199 7.06 -13.19 -2.20
CA MET A 199 6.75 -11.97 -1.45
C MET A 199 7.36 -12.02 -0.04
N TYR A 200 8.00 -10.93 0.38
CA TYR A 200 8.59 -10.82 1.73
C TYR A 200 7.56 -11.02 2.85
N VAL A 201 6.37 -10.45 2.71
CA VAL A 201 5.29 -10.56 3.71
C VAL A 201 4.94 -12.02 4.01
N ALA A 202 4.88 -12.87 3.00
CA ALA A 202 4.58 -14.30 3.17
C ALA A 202 5.72 -15.02 3.90
N ARG A 203 6.99 -14.74 3.51
CA ARG A 203 8.16 -15.29 4.20
C ARG A 203 8.26 -14.83 5.66
N ALA A 204 7.96 -13.55 5.93
CA ALA A 204 8.01 -13.00 7.28
C ALA A 204 6.94 -13.61 8.19
N ARG A 205 5.69 -13.79 7.72
CA ARG A 205 4.63 -14.47 8.46
C ARG A 205 4.97 -15.94 8.71
N LEU A 206 5.51 -16.64 7.72
CA LEU A 206 6.01 -18.01 7.87
C LEU A 206 7.18 -18.08 8.88
N GLY A 207 8.11 -17.14 8.83
CA GLY A 207 9.19 -17.02 9.81
C GLY A 207 8.67 -16.84 11.24
N GLY A 208 7.68 -15.97 11.40
CA GLY A 208 6.98 -15.75 12.68
C GLY A 208 6.27 -17.01 13.18
N TYR A 209 5.58 -17.73 12.29
CA TYR A 209 4.94 -19.02 12.61
C TYR A 209 5.98 -20.04 13.12
N ARG A 210 7.10 -20.24 12.41
CA ARG A 210 8.16 -21.16 12.82
C ARG A 210 8.80 -20.77 14.14
N ALA A 211 9.04 -19.46 14.34
CA ALA A 211 9.57 -18.93 15.60
C ALA A 211 8.59 -19.18 16.76
N GLY A 212 7.30 -18.92 16.56
CA GLY A 212 6.27 -19.19 17.58
C GLY A 212 6.16 -20.65 17.98
N LEU A 213 6.27 -21.59 17.02
CA LEU A 213 6.33 -23.03 17.33
C LEU A 213 7.57 -23.37 18.18
N THR A 214 8.73 -22.89 17.77
CA THR A 214 10.00 -23.13 18.50
C THR A 214 9.93 -22.60 19.92
N GLU A 215 9.39 -21.39 20.12
CA GLU A 215 9.20 -20.78 21.44
C GLU A 215 8.24 -21.56 22.33
N ALA A 216 7.25 -22.22 21.72
CA ALA A 216 6.32 -23.09 22.41
C ALA A 216 6.87 -24.52 22.65
N GLY A 217 8.11 -24.81 22.23
CA GLY A 217 8.72 -26.15 22.34
C GLY A 217 8.16 -27.16 21.31
N LEU A 218 7.50 -26.69 20.26
CA LEU A 218 6.99 -27.51 19.15
C LEU A 218 8.00 -27.47 17.99
N ALA A 219 8.28 -28.64 17.42
CA ALA A 219 9.16 -28.71 16.25
C ALA A 219 8.40 -28.26 14.99
N PRO A 220 8.94 -27.31 14.20
CA PRO A 220 8.39 -27.00 12.89
C PRO A 220 8.37 -28.24 11.98
N ASP A 221 7.26 -28.46 11.30
CA ASP A 221 7.04 -29.58 10.38
C ASP A 221 6.63 -29.04 9.02
N GLU A 222 7.45 -29.29 7.99
CA GLU A 222 7.19 -28.77 6.63
C GLU A 222 5.97 -29.43 5.99
N GLU A 223 5.52 -30.59 6.45
CA GLU A 223 4.26 -31.21 5.99
C GLU A 223 3.02 -30.41 6.45
N LEU A 224 3.16 -29.59 7.49
CA LEU A 224 2.13 -28.67 7.98
C LEU A 224 2.19 -27.27 7.30
N VAL A 225 3.04 -27.10 6.27
CA VAL A 225 3.14 -25.86 5.50
C VAL A 225 2.58 -26.07 4.10
N SER A 226 1.65 -25.22 3.67
CA SER A 226 1.13 -25.21 2.30
C SER A 226 1.05 -23.79 1.76
N ALA A 227 1.48 -23.60 0.51
CA ALA A 227 1.44 -22.28 -0.13
C ALA A 227 0.04 -21.97 -0.69
N GLY A 228 -0.46 -20.79 -0.35
CA GLY A 228 -1.58 -20.13 -1.00
C GLY A 228 -1.11 -18.99 -1.89
N ASP A 229 -2.03 -18.12 -2.28
CA ASP A 229 -1.81 -17.03 -3.23
C ASP A 229 -2.58 -15.75 -2.85
N PHE A 230 -2.97 -15.61 -1.57
CA PHE A 230 -3.83 -14.58 -1.01
C PHE A 230 -5.26 -14.57 -1.59
N THR A 231 -5.68 -15.60 -2.32
CA THR A 231 -7.07 -15.75 -2.77
C THR A 231 -7.83 -16.77 -1.91
N GLU A 232 -9.16 -16.70 -1.90
CA GLU A 232 -10.01 -17.70 -1.23
C GLU A 232 -9.78 -19.08 -1.81
N GLU A 233 -9.72 -19.21 -3.14
CA GLU A 233 -9.50 -20.48 -3.79
C GLU A 233 -8.09 -21.05 -3.52
N GLY A 234 -7.07 -20.21 -3.45
CA GLY A 234 -5.72 -20.61 -3.03
C GLY A 234 -5.70 -21.14 -1.61
N GLY A 235 -6.41 -20.47 -0.70
CA GLY A 235 -6.61 -20.93 0.68
C GLY A 235 -7.31 -22.27 0.76
N ARG A 236 -8.36 -22.48 -0.05
CA ARG A 236 -9.11 -23.74 -0.14
C ARG A 236 -8.23 -24.89 -0.67
N ARG A 237 -7.49 -24.66 -1.75
CA ARG A 237 -6.55 -25.66 -2.30
C ARG A 237 -5.47 -26.05 -1.31
N ALA A 238 -4.84 -25.07 -0.69
CA ALA A 238 -3.78 -25.29 0.30
C ALA A 238 -4.30 -26.11 1.50
N MET A 239 -5.50 -25.82 1.98
CA MET A 239 -6.11 -26.53 3.11
C MET A 239 -6.44 -27.99 2.75
N ARG A 240 -6.96 -28.27 1.55
CA ARG A 240 -7.19 -29.65 1.10
C ARG A 240 -5.89 -30.46 1.08
N LEU A 241 -4.80 -29.87 0.55
CA LEU A 241 -3.49 -30.51 0.55
C LEU A 241 -2.96 -30.78 1.96
N LEU A 242 -3.22 -29.89 2.93
CA LEU A 242 -2.86 -30.09 4.32
C LEU A 242 -3.64 -31.24 4.95
N LEU A 243 -4.96 -31.30 4.72
CA LEU A 243 -5.80 -32.38 5.24
C LEU A 243 -5.43 -33.75 4.66
N ASP A 244 -5.03 -33.81 3.40
CA ASP A 244 -4.58 -35.05 2.76
C ASP A 244 -3.25 -35.56 3.35
N ARG A 245 -2.29 -34.64 3.63
CA ARG A 245 -0.98 -34.97 4.17
C ARG A 245 -1.01 -35.20 5.68
N ARG A 246 -1.72 -34.35 6.41
CA ARG A 246 -1.78 -34.32 7.85
C ARG A 246 -3.22 -34.23 8.35
N PRO A 247 -4.00 -35.34 8.23
CA PRO A 247 -5.39 -35.37 8.69
C PRO A 247 -5.56 -35.17 10.20
N ASP A 248 -4.49 -35.28 10.95
CA ASP A 248 -4.43 -35.11 12.40
C ASP A 248 -4.20 -33.65 12.85
N LEU A 249 -4.05 -32.69 11.92
CA LEU A 249 -3.89 -31.27 12.30
C LEU A 249 -5.06 -30.78 13.14
N ASP A 250 -4.79 -29.91 14.13
CA ASP A 250 -5.76 -29.41 15.10
C ASP A 250 -5.91 -27.89 15.09
N ALA A 251 -5.08 -27.18 14.31
CA ALA A 251 -5.20 -25.75 14.09
C ALA A 251 -4.56 -25.31 12.77
N VAL A 252 -4.98 -24.13 12.29
CA VAL A 252 -4.43 -23.51 11.07
C VAL A 252 -4.21 -22.01 11.31
N PHE A 253 -3.03 -21.55 10.96
CA PHE A 253 -2.71 -20.13 10.76
C PHE A 253 -2.71 -19.83 9.27
N ALA A 254 -3.69 -19.06 8.78
CA ALA A 254 -3.76 -18.60 7.41
C ALA A 254 -3.18 -17.18 7.29
N ALA A 255 -2.31 -16.97 6.31
CA ALA A 255 -1.60 -15.70 6.15
C ALA A 255 -2.48 -14.53 5.64
N SER A 256 -3.79 -14.73 5.42
CA SER A 256 -4.80 -13.68 5.27
C SER A 256 -6.19 -14.19 5.63
N ASP A 257 -7.13 -13.29 5.92
CA ASP A 257 -8.52 -13.64 6.21
C ASP A 257 -9.24 -14.24 5.00
N VAL A 258 -8.91 -13.78 3.80
CA VAL A 258 -9.47 -14.31 2.55
C VAL A 258 -9.05 -15.76 2.35
N MET A 259 -7.78 -16.10 2.60
CA MET A 259 -7.32 -17.49 2.57
C MET A 259 -7.91 -18.31 3.71
N ALA A 260 -8.10 -17.71 4.91
CA ALA A 260 -8.78 -18.38 6.03
C ALA A 260 -10.22 -18.75 5.68
N ALA A 261 -10.96 -17.90 4.94
CA ALA A 261 -12.30 -18.22 4.44
C ALA A 261 -12.29 -19.44 3.49
N GLY A 262 -11.31 -19.49 2.59
CA GLY A 262 -11.08 -20.67 1.72
C GLY A 262 -10.75 -21.94 2.51
N ALA A 263 -9.83 -21.83 3.49
CA ALA A 263 -9.46 -22.93 4.36
C ALA A 263 -10.66 -23.46 5.17
N ARG A 264 -11.48 -22.55 5.73
CA ARG A 264 -12.73 -22.93 6.41
C ARG A 264 -13.67 -23.69 5.47
N GLY A 265 -13.79 -23.24 4.20
CA GLY A 265 -14.57 -23.96 3.20
C GLY A 265 -14.13 -25.41 3.04
N ALA A 266 -12.82 -25.65 2.90
CA ALA A 266 -12.25 -27.00 2.77
C ALA A 266 -12.42 -27.84 4.05
N LEU A 267 -12.25 -27.23 5.24
CA LEU A 267 -12.52 -27.90 6.52
C LEU A 267 -13.97 -28.39 6.60
N ARG A 268 -14.94 -27.55 6.24
CA ARG A 268 -16.36 -27.90 6.22
C ARG A 268 -16.65 -29.04 5.24
N GLU A 269 -16.07 -29.01 4.05
CA GLU A 269 -16.18 -30.09 3.05
C GLU A 269 -15.63 -31.42 3.58
N ALA A 270 -14.57 -31.37 4.39
CA ALA A 270 -13.99 -32.54 5.06
C ALA A 270 -14.71 -32.95 6.37
N GLY A 271 -15.84 -32.31 6.70
CA GLY A 271 -16.61 -32.61 7.92
C GLY A 271 -15.92 -32.15 9.21
N ARG A 272 -14.94 -31.24 9.13
CA ARG A 272 -14.23 -30.68 10.30
C ARG A 272 -14.90 -29.41 10.79
N ARG A 273 -15.19 -29.34 12.08
CA ARG A 273 -15.80 -28.18 12.74
C ARG A 273 -14.72 -27.19 13.18
N VAL A 274 -15.03 -25.90 13.07
CA VAL A 274 -14.21 -24.80 13.57
C VAL A 274 -14.98 -24.15 14.72
N PRO A 275 -14.39 -24.02 15.90
CA PRO A 275 -13.02 -24.35 16.30
C PRO A 275 -12.83 -25.76 16.89
N GLU A 276 -13.90 -26.56 17.08
CA GLU A 276 -13.88 -27.78 17.90
C GLU A 276 -12.82 -28.78 17.42
N ASP A 277 -12.84 -29.12 16.14
CA ASP A 277 -11.91 -30.08 15.54
C ASP A 277 -10.63 -29.39 15.07
N VAL A 278 -10.73 -28.19 14.48
CA VAL A 278 -9.61 -27.40 13.96
C VAL A 278 -9.81 -25.91 14.28
N ALA A 279 -8.95 -25.32 15.10
CA ALA A 279 -8.95 -23.90 15.33
C ALA A 279 -8.37 -23.14 14.12
N LEU A 280 -8.88 -21.92 13.84
CA LEU A 280 -8.49 -21.14 12.67
C LEU A 280 -8.16 -19.70 13.08
N VAL A 281 -6.99 -19.21 12.65
CA VAL A 281 -6.55 -17.82 12.83
C VAL A 281 -6.14 -17.23 11.48
N GLY A 282 -6.58 -16.00 11.19
CA GLY A 282 -6.25 -15.23 9.99
C GLY A 282 -5.35 -14.03 10.26
N VAL A 283 -5.19 -13.20 9.25
CA VAL A 283 -4.51 -11.90 9.30
C VAL A 283 -5.35 -10.90 8.50
N ASP A 284 -5.36 -9.66 8.89
CA ASP A 284 -5.91 -8.40 8.37
C ASP A 284 -7.02 -7.81 9.26
N ASP A 285 -7.81 -8.64 9.94
CA ASP A 285 -9.06 -8.26 10.65
C ASP A 285 -10.06 -7.55 9.71
N SER A 286 -10.16 -8.05 8.52
CA SER A 286 -11.02 -7.54 7.45
C SER A 286 -12.51 -7.77 7.72
N PRO A 287 -13.41 -7.19 6.91
CA PRO A 287 -14.83 -7.55 6.97
C PRO A 287 -15.09 -9.05 6.80
N VAL A 288 -14.24 -9.76 6.05
CA VAL A 288 -14.33 -11.22 5.89
C VAL A 288 -14.24 -11.92 7.24
N ALA A 289 -13.27 -11.56 8.08
CA ALA A 289 -13.10 -12.14 9.42
C ALA A 289 -14.33 -12.00 10.29
N ARG A 290 -14.97 -10.83 10.25
CA ARG A 290 -16.15 -10.53 11.07
C ARG A 290 -17.43 -11.21 10.59
N LEU A 291 -17.53 -11.45 9.28
CA LEU A 291 -18.73 -12.03 8.65
C LEU A 291 -18.66 -13.56 8.52
N MET A 292 -17.50 -14.17 8.79
CA MET A 292 -17.40 -15.64 8.84
C MET A 292 -18.26 -16.20 9.98
N ASP A 293 -18.64 -17.46 9.84
CA ASP A 293 -19.36 -18.24 10.86
C ASP A 293 -18.58 -19.55 11.12
N PRO A 294 -17.95 -19.71 12.32
CA PRO A 294 -17.87 -18.69 13.38
C PRO A 294 -16.96 -17.51 12.99
N PRO A 295 -17.13 -16.31 13.61
CA PRO A 295 -16.27 -15.16 13.40
C PRO A 295 -14.80 -15.48 13.65
N LEU A 296 -13.94 -15.04 12.71
CA LEU A 296 -12.54 -15.41 12.65
C LEU A 296 -11.69 -14.61 13.65
N THR A 297 -10.93 -15.30 14.49
CA THR A 297 -9.77 -14.75 15.19
C THR A 297 -8.74 -14.30 14.16
N SER A 298 -8.31 -13.05 14.19
CA SER A 298 -7.43 -12.49 13.18
C SER A 298 -6.42 -11.53 13.75
N VAL A 299 -5.21 -11.51 13.20
CA VAL A 299 -4.20 -10.51 13.52
C VAL A 299 -4.49 -9.25 12.71
N ARG A 300 -4.92 -8.20 13.38
CA ARG A 300 -5.23 -6.90 12.79
C ARG A 300 -3.96 -6.20 12.34
N GLN A 301 -3.94 -5.76 11.09
CA GLN A 301 -2.98 -4.81 10.56
C GLN A 301 -3.58 -3.39 10.53
N PRO A 302 -2.82 -2.33 10.83
CA PRO A 302 -3.31 -0.95 10.73
C PRO A 302 -3.23 -0.44 9.27
N ILE A 303 -3.95 -1.09 8.34
CA ILE A 303 -3.77 -0.94 6.89
C ILE A 303 -4.05 0.50 6.43
N GLU A 304 -5.12 1.12 6.94
CA GLU A 304 -5.43 2.52 6.61
C GLU A 304 -4.32 3.47 7.08
N GLU A 305 -3.76 3.26 8.30
CA GLU A 305 -2.64 4.06 8.82
C GLU A 305 -1.34 3.78 8.04
N MET A 306 -1.15 2.56 7.54
CA MET A 306 -0.04 2.27 6.62
C MET A 306 -0.16 3.13 5.35
N GLY A 307 -1.34 3.22 4.76
CA GLY A 307 -1.61 4.07 3.60
C GLY A 307 -1.35 5.56 3.87
N ARG A 308 -1.84 6.08 5.00
CA ARG A 308 -1.56 7.46 5.44
C ARG A 308 -0.08 7.70 5.62
N THR A 309 0.60 6.80 6.31
CA THR A 309 2.03 6.91 6.59
C THR A 309 2.86 6.89 5.30
N MET A 310 2.54 6.02 4.33
CA MET A 310 3.18 6.01 3.02
C MET A 310 3.04 7.34 2.29
N ALA A 311 1.82 7.88 2.21
CA ALA A 311 1.55 9.15 1.56
C ALA A 311 2.29 10.31 2.23
N ARG A 312 2.29 10.36 3.57
CA ARG A 312 3.02 11.36 4.37
C ARG A 312 4.52 11.30 4.14
N MET A 313 5.11 10.10 4.13
CA MET A 313 6.53 9.90 3.83
C MET A 313 6.87 10.37 2.42
N LEU A 314 6.04 10.05 1.42
CA LEU A 314 6.26 10.46 0.03
C LEU A 314 6.17 11.99 -0.12
N ILE A 315 5.16 12.63 0.48
CA ILE A 315 5.00 14.09 0.48
C ILE A 315 6.23 14.77 1.10
N GLY A 316 6.74 14.24 2.21
CA GLY A 316 7.97 14.73 2.84
C GLY A 316 9.16 14.66 1.88
N LYS A 317 9.39 13.51 1.22
CA LYS A 317 10.48 13.36 0.23
C LYS A 317 10.34 14.32 -0.96
N ILE A 318 9.12 14.52 -1.46
CA ILE A 318 8.86 15.49 -2.53
C ILE A 318 9.19 16.92 -2.05
N ALA A 319 8.93 17.25 -0.79
CA ALA A 319 9.22 18.58 -0.23
C ALA A 319 10.72 18.85 -0.08
N GLU A 320 11.50 17.83 0.29
CA GLU A 320 12.96 17.89 0.45
C GLU A 320 13.68 18.10 -0.89
N GLY A 321 13.08 17.65 -2.00
CA GLY A 321 13.68 17.70 -3.35
C GLY A 321 14.70 16.57 -3.58
N PRO A 322 15.44 16.60 -4.72
CA PRO A 322 16.47 15.61 -5.00
C PRO A 322 17.55 15.60 -3.92
N GLU A 323 17.96 14.40 -3.47
CA GLU A 323 19.08 14.27 -2.54
C GLU A 323 20.36 14.81 -3.23
N ASP A 324 21.01 15.80 -2.61
CA ASP A 324 22.34 16.22 -3.04
C ASP A 324 23.37 15.18 -2.55
N PRO A 325 24.00 14.41 -3.45
CA PRO A 325 24.94 13.36 -3.05
C PRO A 325 26.21 13.93 -2.39
N GLU A 326 26.50 15.23 -2.56
CA GLU A 326 27.68 15.90 -1.99
C GLU A 326 27.37 16.70 -0.72
N ALA A 327 26.11 16.76 -0.28
CA ALA A 327 25.76 17.46 0.96
C ALA A 327 26.47 16.81 2.16
N PRO A 328 27.28 17.56 2.94
CA PRO A 328 28.00 17.02 4.10
C PRO A 328 26.98 16.47 5.10
N GLY A 329 27.07 15.16 5.36
CA GLY A 329 26.09 14.35 6.08
C GLY A 329 25.73 14.90 7.45
N GLY A 330 24.45 15.20 7.63
CA GLY A 330 23.82 15.11 8.94
C GLY A 330 23.77 13.64 9.40
N PRO A 331 23.49 13.34 10.69
CA PRO A 331 23.62 12.00 11.26
C PRO A 331 22.83 10.96 10.43
N GLN A 332 23.54 9.98 9.89
CA GLN A 332 22.96 8.86 9.10
C GLN A 332 21.88 8.08 9.88
N ALA A 333 21.92 8.11 11.21
CA ALA A 333 20.97 7.43 12.08
C ALA A 333 19.54 7.99 11.98
N ASP A 334 19.35 9.32 11.91
CA ASP A 334 18.02 9.93 11.79
C ASP A 334 17.40 9.72 10.39
N ARG A 335 18.24 9.65 9.35
CA ARG A 335 17.79 9.36 7.97
C ARG A 335 17.31 7.92 7.79
N ALA A 336 17.93 6.95 8.47
CA ALA A 336 17.51 5.54 8.41
C ALA A 336 16.12 5.34 9.05
N GLY A 337 15.82 6.01 10.16
CA GLY A 337 14.52 5.96 10.83
C GLY A 337 13.39 6.62 10.03
N SER A 338 13.68 7.61 9.17
CA SER A 338 12.69 8.25 8.30
C SER A 338 12.36 7.42 7.05
N ARG A 339 13.21 6.44 6.69
CA ARG A 339 13.04 5.61 5.48
C ARG A 339 12.27 4.33 5.72
N ARG A 340 12.11 3.88 6.98
CA ARG A 340 11.53 2.58 7.32
C ARG A 340 10.52 2.75 8.45
N ARG A 341 9.29 2.32 8.24
CA ARG A 341 8.25 2.28 9.26
C ARG A 341 7.66 0.88 9.33
N VAL A 342 7.73 0.26 10.49
CA VAL A 342 7.05 -1.00 10.78
C VAL A 342 6.01 -0.70 11.86
N LEU A 343 4.74 -0.88 11.52
CA LEU A 343 3.62 -0.62 12.42
C LEU A 343 3.25 -1.90 13.18
N PRO A 344 2.86 -1.77 14.46
CA PRO A 344 2.48 -2.92 15.27
C PRO A 344 1.20 -3.57 14.77
N THR A 345 1.07 -4.86 15.04
CA THR A 345 -0.14 -5.66 14.81
C THR A 345 -0.79 -6.06 16.12
N GLU A 346 -2.09 -6.39 16.11
CA GLU A 346 -2.86 -6.76 17.29
C GLU A 346 -3.68 -8.03 17.01
N LEU A 347 -3.64 -9.02 17.90
CA LEU A 347 -4.50 -10.19 17.81
C LEU A 347 -5.92 -9.87 18.31
N VAL A 348 -6.90 -10.00 17.42
CA VAL A 348 -8.33 -9.86 17.74
C VAL A 348 -8.94 -11.24 17.88
N VAL A 349 -9.14 -11.67 19.12
CA VAL A 349 -9.69 -13.00 19.43
C VAL A 349 -11.20 -13.02 19.19
N ARG A 350 -11.68 -14.08 18.50
CA ARG A 350 -13.09 -14.37 18.24
C ARG A 350 -13.37 -15.88 18.44
N GLU A 351 -14.41 -16.38 17.81
CA GLU A 351 -14.96 -17.72 18.07
C GLU A 351 -14.30 -18.84 17.26
N SER A 352 -13.45 -18.53 16.27
CA SER A 352 -12.82 -19.56 15.41
C SER A 352 -11.62 -20.27 16.05
N SER A 353 -11.22 -19.90 17.28
CA SER A 353 -10.04 -20.45 17.91
C SER A 353 -10.08 -20.50 19.44
#